data_3d3181b42ca82fb77deb6aac3abaef7a
#
_entry.id   3d3181b42ca82fb77deb6aac3abaef7a
#
_cell.length_a   1.000
_cell.length_b   1.000
_cell.length_c   1.000
_cell.angle_alpha   90.00
_cell.angle_beta   90.00
_cell.angle_gamma   90.00
#
_symmetry.space_group_name_H-M   'P 1'
#
loop_
_entity.id
_entity.type
_entity.pdbx_description
1 polymer ?
#
loop_
_entity_poly.entity_id
_entity_poly.type
_entity_poly.pdbx_seq_one_letter_code
_entity_poly.pdbx_strand_id
1 'polypeptide(L)'
;MNNPGYQFLSNACPLEALRARISVSEHLLTMKEHTKQTTNRNGQRASAQDRQASLIVAAASLFAAKGFNGTTTREIAKAAGVSEALVFKYFPTKRTLYAAILAEKVTVDELLEAVQAAARKHDDQRVFTMIASYRIRPGVDSTLLRLLLFSALEGHELSEMFFGKHHKVFYDHLAAYIRTRIEDGAFRPVDPLLASRAFIGMVVHHRLLHEIFGVPMHQSHEDTVATYVDLFLTGLIKMPGRRSR
;
A
#
# COMPACT_ATOMS: atom_id res chain seq x y z
N MET A 1 -20.50 13.17 -39.04
CA MET A 1 -21.01 13.72 -37.77
C MET A 1 -19.87 13.66 -36.78
N ASN A 2 -19.25 14.79 -36.53
CA ASN A 2 -18.01 14.94 -35.79
C ASN A 2 -18.24 14.85 -34.29
N ASN A 3 -17.50 13.97 -33.64
CA ASN A 3 -17.42 13.88 -32.19
C ASN A 3 -16.31 14.82 -31.72
N PRO A 4 -16.55 15.83 -30.86
CA PRO A 4 -15.51 16.73 -30.40
C PRO A 4 -14.65 16.01 -29.37
N GLY A 5 -13.35 15.92 -29.70
CA GLY A 5 -12.34 15.27 -28.90
C GLY A 5 -12.18 15.88 -27.51
N TYR A 6 -11.98 15.01 -26.56
CA TYR A 6 -11.42 15.36 -25.26
C TYR A 6 -9.97 15.77 -25.44
N GLN A 7 -9.72 17.07 -25.43
CA GLN A 7 -8.36 17.59 -25.25
C GLN A 7 -7.97 17.42 -23.79
N PHE A 8 -7.19 16.38 -23.50
CA PHE A 8 -6.46 16.29 -22.26
C PHE A 8 -5.36 17.35 -22.26
N LEU A 9 -5.55 18.38 -21.46
CA LEU A 9 -4.52 19.34 -21.10
C LEU A 9 -3.38 18.60 -20.39
N SER A 10 -2.20 18.60 -21.00
CA SER A 10 -0.96 18.12 -20.42
C SER A 10 -0.51 19.10 -19.33
N ASN A 11 -1.03 18.96 -18.14
CA ASN A 11 -0.41 19.51 -16.94
C ASN A 11 0.31 18.36 -16.25
N ALA A 12 1.64 18.47 -16.17
CA ALA A 12 2.51 17.52 -15.54
C ALA A 12 1.92 17.08 -14.19
N CYS A 13 1.63 15.80 -14.09
CA CYS A 13 1.03 15.20 -12.89
C CYS A 13 1.99 15.42 -11.71
N PRO A 14 1.50 15.90 -10.53
CA PRO A 14 2.32 16.04 -9.32
C PRO A 14 2.98 14.74 -8.85
N LEU A 15 2.65 13.60 -9.49
CA LEU A 15 3.30 12.31 -9.31
C LEU A 15 4.79 12.30 -9.69
N GLU A 16 5.27 13.21 -10.55
CA GLU A 16 6.72 13.32 -10.82
C GLU A 16 7.46 13.99 -9.65
N ALA A 17 6.84 14.96 -8.99
CA ALA A 17 7.38 15.52 -7.76
C ALA A 17 7.31 14.51 -6.60
N LEU A 18 6.32 13.63 -6.60
CA LEU A 18 6.22 12.49 -5.68
C LEU A 18 7.28 11.41 -5.98
N ARG A 19 7.58 11.15 -7.27
CA ARG A 19 8.68 10.25 -7.70
C ARG A 19 10.04 10.73 -7.23
N ALA A 20 10.31 12.03 -7.27
CA ALA A 20 11.58 12.60 -6.81
C ALA A 20 11.79 12.51 -5.29
N ARG A 21 10.71 12.37 -4.51
CA ARG A 21 10.76 12.23 -3.04
C ARG A 21 10.60 10.79 -2.54
N ILE A 22 10.13 9.86 -3.36
CA ILE A 22 10.06 8.41 -3.03
C ILE A 22 11.44 7.71 -3.29
N SER A 23 12.51 8.44 -3.23
CA SER A 23 13.90 7.94 -3.33
C SER A 23 14.28 6.88 -2.28
N VAL A 24 13.44 6.63 -1.28
CA VAL A 24 13.67 5.54 -0.32
C VAL A 24 13.42 4.17 -0.95
N SER A 25 12.49 4.07 -1.92
CA SER A 25 12.23 2.82 -2.65
C SER A 25 13.31 2.51 -3.69
N GLU A 26 13.89 3.53 -4.31
CA GLU A 26 15.04 3.37 -5.21
C GLU A 26 16.33 3.04 -4.44
N HIS A 27 16.47 3.54 -3.22
CA HIS A 27 17.59 3.17 -2.34
C HIS A 27 17.55 1.67 -1.97
N LEU A 28 16.36 1.09 -1.84
CA LEU A 28 16.19 -0.36 -1.62
C LEU A 28 16.43 -1.20 -2.88
N LEU A 29 16.19 -0.66 -4.07
CA LEU A 29 16.51 -1.33 -5.34
C LEU A 29 18.02 -1.27 -5.63
N THR A 30 18.65 -0.14 -5.37
CA THR A 30 20.12 -0.02 -5.45
C THR A 30 20.84 -0.86 -4.40
N MET A 31 20.27 -1.07 -3.22
CA MET A 31 20.85 -2.01 -2.24
C MET A 31 20.77 -3.47 -2.71
N LYS A 32 19.80 -3.88 -3.52
CA LYS A 32 19.78 -5.24 -4.12
C LYS A 32 20.88 -5.45 -5.15
N GLU A 33 21.28 -4.45 -5.87
CA GLU A 33 22.43 -4.53 -6.81
C GLU A 33 23.76 -4.43 -6.07
N HIS A 34 23.85 -3.69 -4.98
CA HIS A 34 25.06 -3.58 -4.16
C HIS A 34 25.35 -4.83 -3.33
N THR A 35 24.36 -5.65 -3.01
CA THR A 35 24.59 -6.91 -2.26
C THR A 35 25.32 -7.97 -3.09
N LYS A 36 25.44 -7.80 -4.40
CA LYS A 36 26.24 -8.70 -5.27
C LYS A 36 27.68 -8.26 -5.50
N GLN A 37 28.10 -7.09 -5.01
CA GLN A 37 29.42 -6.53 -5.35
C GLN A 37 30.25 -5.97 -4.18
N THR A 38 29.93 -6.19 -2.93
CA THR A 38 30.80 -5.73 -1.85
C THR A 38 31.28 -6.85 -0.95
N THR A 39 32.22 -7.66 -1.48
CA THR A 39 33.40 -8.02 -0.68
C THR A 39 34.26 -6.76 -0.59
N ASN A 40 33.86 -5.79 0.18
CA ASN A 40 34.66 -4.60 0.42
C ASN A 40 35.72 -4.94 1.51
N ARG A 41 36.98 -4.89 1.13
CA ARG A 41 38.16 -5.15 1.94
C ARG A 41 38.45 -4.07 3.01
N ASN A 42 37.51 -3.28 3.42
CA ASN A 42 37.65 -2.35 4.53
C ASN A 42 36.66 -2.71 5.63
N GLY A 43 37.17 -3.20 6.75
CA GLY A 43 36.49 -3.71 7.93
C GLY A 43 35.64 -2.65 8.70
N GLN A 44 34.83 -1.88 8.03
CA GLN A 44 33.84 -1.03 8.66
C GLN A 44 32.68 -1.91 9.15
N ARG A 45 32.58 -2.10 10.45
CA ARG A 45 31.47 -2.79 11.11
C ARG A 45 30.18 -2.08 10.72
N ALA A 46 29.25 -2.78 10.05
CA ALA A 46 27.91 -2.29 9.78
C ALA A 46 27.29 -1.64 11.03
N SER A 47 26.63 -0.51 10.88
CA SER A 47 26.02 0.20 12.00
C SER A 47 24.94 -0.66 12.67
N ALA A 48 24.54 -0.30 13.89
CA ALA A 48 23.45 -0.99 14.57
C ALA A 48 22.14 -0.85 13.76
N GLN A 49 21.92 0.28 13.12
CA GLN A 49 20.77 0.55 12.25
C GLN A 49 20.79 -0.31 10.99
N ASP A 50 21.95 -0.45 10.32
CA ASP A 50 22.07 -1.30 9.12
C ASP A 50 21.73 -2.76 9.42
N ARG A 51 22.16 -3.25 10.59
CA ARG A 51 21.87 -4.63 11.02
C ARG A 51 20.38 -4.82 11.33
N GLN A 52 19.76 -3.84 11.98
CA GLN A 52 18.33 -3.87 12.26
C GLN A 52 17.52 -3.86 10.96
N ALA A 53 17.86 -3.00 10.01
CA ALA A 53 17.23 -2.94 8.70
C ALA A 53 17.41 -4.27 7.92
N SER A 54 18.60 -4.85 7.92
CA SER A 54 18.86 -6.15 7.29
C SER A 54 17.99 -7.27 7.88
N LEU A 55 17.81 -7.27 9.20
CA LEU A 55 16.95 -8.24 9.89
C LEU A 55 15.48 -8.07 9.48
N ILE A 56 14.98 -6.83 9.41
CA ILE A 56 13.60 -6.53 9.00
C ILE A 56 13.36 -6.99 7.56
N VAL A 57 14.28 -6.70 6.63
CA VAL A 57 14.18 -7.11 5.22
C VAL A 57 14.19 -8.64 5.09
N ALA A 58 15.13 -9.31 5.75
CA ALA A 58 15.23 -10.78 5.70
C ALA A 58 13.98 -11.45 6.28
N ALA A 59 13.49 -10.96 7.41
CA ALA A 59 12.29 -11.49 8.05
C ALA A 59 11.03 -11.23 7.21
N ALA A 60 10.89 -10.04 6.64
CA ALA A 60 9.75 -9.70 5.78
C ALA A 60 9.66 -10.66 4.58
N SER A 61 10.79 -10.94 3.92
CA SER A 61 10.86 -11.88 2.80
C SER A 61 10.50 -13.31 3.21
N LEU A 62 10.99 -13.79 4.34
CA LEU A 62 10.73 -15.14 4.84
C LEU A 62 9.27 -15.30 5.29
N PHE A 63 8.74 -14.34 6.05
CA PHE A 63 7.33 -14.36 6.45
C PHE A 63 6.37 -14.28 5.25
N ALA A 64 6.71 -13.50 4.24
CA ALA A 64 5.91 -13.41 3.01
C ALA A 64 5.97 -14.68 2.15
N ALA A 65 7.02 -15.49 2.30
CA ALA A 65 7.19 -16.75 1.55
C ALA A 65 6.62 -17.97 2.27
N LYS A 66 6.71 -18.03 3.61
CA LYS A 66 6.44 -19.23 4.41
C LYS A 66 5.41 -19.04 5.52
N GLY A 67 4.88 -17.81 5.69
CA GLY A 67 4.07 -17.44 6.83
C GLY A 67 4.87 -17.20 8.11
N PHE A 68 4.19 -16.70 9.13
CA PHE A 68 4.80 -16.42 10.44
C PHE A 68 5.20 -17.71 11.16
N ASN A 69 4.31 -18.69 11.16
CA ASN A 69 4.54 -19.98 11.84
C ASN A 69 5.61 -20.83 11.12
N GLY A 70 5.64 -20.77 9.77
CA GLY A 70 6.61 -21.51 8.95
C GLY A 70 8.03 -20.93 8.93
N THR A 71 8.29 -19.80 9.62
CA THR A 71 9.60 -19.14 9.64
C THR A 71 10.23 -19.21 11.03
N THR A 72 11.49 -19.61 11.09
CA THR A 72 12.29 -19.67 12.33
C THR A 72 13.24 -18.48 12.47
N THR A 73 13.58 -18.10 13.71
CA THR A 73 14.58 -17.06 13.99
C THR A 73 15.97 -17.42 13.44
N ARG A 74 16.28 -18.71 13.40
CA ARG A 74 17.51 -19.23 12.83
C ARG A 74 17.61 -19.01 11.32
N GLU A 75 16.51 -19.19 10.58
CA GLU A 75 16.46 -18.89 9.15
C GLU A 75 16.59 -17.38 8.89
N ILE A 76 15.96 -16.55 9.72
CA ILE A 76 16.08 -15.10 9.64
C ILE A 76 17.53 -14.67 9.89
N ALA A 77 18.18 -15.19 10.93
CA ALA A 77 19.58 -14.92 11.23
C ALA A 77 20.49 -15.30 10.06
N LYS A 78 20.30 -16.49 9.49
CA LYS A 78 21.05 -16.98 8.33
C LYS A 78 20.85 -16.06 7.11
N ALA A 79 19.61 -15.67 6.82
CA ALA A 79 19.29 -14.80 5.68
C ALA A 79 19.86 -13.37 5.84
N ALA A 80 19.91 -12.86 7.07
CA ALA A 80 20.49 -11.55 7.38
C ALA A 80 22.02 -11.57 7.57
N GLY A 81 22.68 -12.76 7.54
CA GLY A 81 24.12 -12.88 7.75
C GLY A 81 24.58 -12.58 9.16
N VAL A 82 23.74 -12.83 10.17
CA VAL A 82 24.02 -12.55 11.59
C VAL A 82 23.84 -13.79 12.47
N SER A 83 24.22 -13.70 13.74
CA SER A 83 23.94 -14.75 14.72
C SER A 83 22.49 -14.67 15.21
N GLU A 84 21.91 -15.82 15.60
CA GLU A 84 20.57 -15.85 16.18
C GLU A 84 20.47 -15.06 17.51
N ALA A 85 21.54 -15.04 18.30
CA ALA A 85 21.64 -14.19 19.48
C ALA A 85 21.49 -12.70 19.16
N LEU A 86 21.98 -12.26 18.00
CA LEU A 86 21.83 -10.88 17.55
C LEU A 86 20.38 -10.58 17.14
N VAL A 87 19.67 -11.54 16.57
CA VAL A 87 18.23 -11.39 16.28
C VAL A 87 17.46 -11.11 17.57
N PHE A 88 17.65 -11.93 18.60
CA PHE A 88 16.99 -11.75 19.91
C PHE A 88 17.41 -10.46 20.62
N LYS A 89 18.63 -9.98 20.40
CA LYS A 89 19.08 -8.69 20.96
C LYS A 89 18.27 -7.51 20.39
N TYR A 90 17.96 -7.52 19.10
CA TYR A 90 17.17 -6.44 18.45
C TYR A 90 15.69 -6.67 18.58
N PHE A 91 15.24 -7.92 18.47
CA PHE A 91 13.84 -8.31 18.47
C PHE A 91 13.63 -9.50 19.40
N PRO A 92 13.23 -9.27 20.64
CA PRO A 92 13.07 -10.33 21.65
C PRO A 92 12.12 -11.45 21.24
N THR A 93 11.19 -11.18 20.34
CA THR A 93 10.25 -12.17 19.81
C THR A 93 10.05 -11.99 18.29
N LYS A 94 9.61 -13.03 17.59
CA LYS A 94 9.18 -12.91 16.18
C LYS A 94 8.06 -11.88 16.01
N ARG A 95 7.20 -11.71 17.01
CA ARG A 95 6.12 -10.73 17.02
C ARG A 95 6.64 -9.30 17.01
N THR A 96 7.67 -8.97 17.80
CA THR A 96 8.29 -7.64 17.80
C THR A 96 8.96 -7.34 16.47
N LEU A 97 9.56 -8.34 15.84
CA LEU A 97 10.13 -8.22 14.50
C LEU A 97 9.03 -8.00 13.43
N TYR A 98 7.92 -8.73 13.52
CA TYR A 98 6.77 -8.54 12.62
C TYR A 98 6.16 -7.13 12.79
N ALA A 99 6.03 -6.64 14.01
CA ALA A 99 5.56 -5.28 14.28
C ALA A 99 6.48 -4.22 13.66
N ALA A 100 7.80 -4.42 13.71
CA ALA A 100 8.77 -3.54 13.08
C ALA A 100 8.65 -3.56 11.55
N ILE A 101 8.42 -4.74 10.94
CA ILE A 101 8.16 -4.86 9.50
C ILE A 101 6.91 -4.04 9.10
N LEU A 102 5.82 -4.16 9.86
CA LEU A 102 4.60 -3.40 9.58
C LEU A 102 4.85 -1.89 9.72
N ALA A 103 5.56 -1.46 10.75
CA ALA A 103 5.88 -0.04 10.96
C ALA A 103 6.71 0.55 9.80
N GLU A 104 7.64 -0.23 9.23
CA GLU A 104 8.47 0.20 8.10
C GLU A 104 7.71 0.16 6.77
N LYS A 105 6.87 -0.86 6.55
CA LYS A 105 6.14 -1.07 5.28
C LYS A 105 4.88 -0.22 5.14
N VAL A 106 4.31 0.25 6.24
CA VAL A 106 3.08 1.04 6.25
C VAL A 106 3.40 2.53 6.43
N THR A 107 3.98 3.12 5.40
CA THR A 107 4.19 4.58 5.31
C THR A 107 3.07 5.17 4.46
N VAL A 108 2.04 5.71 5.11
CA VAL A 108 0.87 6.33 4.43
C VAL A 108 0.75 7.83 4.69
N ASP A 109 1.63 8.40 5.51
CA ASP A 109 1.49 9.77 6.00
C ASP A 109 1.46 10.80 4.86
N GLU A 110 2.39 10.71 3.91
CA GLU A 110 2.44 11.63 2.75
C GLU A 110 1.21 11.47 1.84
N LEU A 111 0.76 10.22 1.60
CA LEU A 111 -0.47 9.99 0.85
C LEU A 111 -1.67 10.56 1.57
N LEU A 112 -1.76 10.37 2.88
CA LEU A 112 -2.87 10.85 3.69
C LEU A 112 -2.96 12.37 3.66
N GLU A 113 -1.85 13.08 3.80
CA GLU A 113 -1.79 14.54 3.68
C GLU A 113 -2.25 15.03 2.30
N ALA A 114 -1.76 14.41 1.24
CA ALA A 114 -2.11 14.77 -0.12
C ALA A 114 -3.60 14.50 -0.42
N VAL A 115 -4.14 13.37 0.03
CA VAL A 115 -5.56 13.03 -0.08
C VAL A 115 -6.41 14.01 0.72
N GLN A 116 -6.02 14.36 1.95
CA GLN A 116 -6.71 15.37 2.75
C GLN A 116 -6.71 16.76 2.10
N ALA A 117 -5.61 17.13 1.43
CA ALA A 117 -5.55 18.40 0.70
C ALA A 117 -6.51 18.45 -0.49
N ALA A 118 -6.68 17.33 -1.23
CA ALA A 118 -7.66 17.21 -2.29
C ALA A 118 -9.09 17.16 -1.71
N ALA A 119 -9.30 16.47 -0.61
CA ALA A 119 -10.59 16.37 0.07
C ALA A 119 -11.11 17.73 0.55
N ARG A 120 -10.24 18.58 1.09
CA ARG A 120 -10.61 19.97 1.46
C ARG A 120 -11.06 20.83 0.28
N LYS A 121 -10.68 20.47 -0.93
CA LYS A 121 -11.10 21.14 -2.17
C LYS A 121 -12.32 20.50 -2.81
N HIS A 122 -12.88 19.48 -2.20
CA HIS A 122 -13.96 18.65 -2.74
C HIS A 122 -13.64 18.07 -4.14
N ASP A 123 -12.36 17.81 -4.41
CA ASP A 123 -11.89 17.23 -5.67
C ASP A 123 -12.03 15.69 -5.59
N ASP A 124 -13.26 15.23 -5.78
CA ASP A 124 -13.63 13.82 -5.67
C ASP A 124 -12.76 12.94 -6.59
N GLN A 125 -12.62 13.34 -7.85
CA GLN A 125 -11.83 12.61 -8.83
C GLN A 125 -10.38 12.42 -8.35
N ARG A 126 -9.77 13.48 -7.85
CA ARG A 126 -8.40 13.45 -7.38
C ARG A 126 -8.22 12.60 -6.13
N VAL A 127 -9.14 12.70 -5.16
CA VAL A 127 -9.11 11.88 -3.94
C VAL A 127 -9.06 10.40 -4.28
N PHE A 128 -9.99 9.92 -5.10
CA PHE A 128 -10.08 8.50 -5.45
C PHE A 128 -8.96 8.07 -6.39
N THR A 129 -8.55 8.91 -7.34
CA THR A 129 -7.41 8.63 -8.23
C THR A 129 -6.10 8.45 -7.44
N MET A 130 -5.81 9.32 -6.49
CA MET A 130 -4.59 9.23 -5.68
C MET A 130 -4.56 7.93 -4.85
N ILE A 131 -5.69 7.57 -4.25
CA ILE A 131 -5.80 6.33 -3.46
C ILE A 131 -5.62 5.10 -4.35
N ALA A 132 -6.30 5.03 -5.50
CA ALA A 132 -6.18 3.92 -6.43
C ALA A 132 -4.77 3.81 -6.99
N SER A 133 -4.21 4.92 -7.51
CA SER A 133 -2.85 4.95 -8.06
C SER A 133 -1.79 4.51 -7.07
N TYR A 134 -1.89 4.94 -5.83
CA TYR A 134 -0.97 4.51 -4.78
C TYR A 134 -1.02 3.00 -4.55
N ARG A 135 -2.23 2.44 -4.57
CA ARG A 135 -2.45 1.03 -4.24
C ARG A 135 -2.05 0.07 -5.35
N ILE A 136 -2.28 0.41 -6.63
CA ILE A 136 -2.05 -0.49 -7.76
C ILE A 136 -0.89 -0.06 -8.67
N ARG A 137 -0.05 0.90 -8.24
CA ARG A 137 1.10 1.35 -9.03
C ARG A 137 2.03 0.18 -9.37
N PRO A 138 2.67 0.17 -10.56
CA PRO A 138 3.64 -0.85 -10.95
C PRO A 138 4.82 -0.93 -9.98
N GLY A 139 5.35 -2.12 -9.76
CA GLY A 139 6.53 -2.35 -8.94
C GLY A 139 6.31 -2.23 -7.43
N VAL A 140 5.07 -2.13 -6.97
CA VAL A 140 4.78 -2.21 -5.52
C VAL A 140 5.13 -3.61 -5.02
N ASP A 141 5.98 -3.65 -4.00
CA ASP A 141 6.35 -4.88 -3.33
C ASP A 141 5.11 -5.61 -2.75
N SER A 142 4.87 -6.83 -3.18
CA SER A 142 3.76 -7.66 -2.69
C SER A 142 3.99 -8.24 -1.30
N THR A 143 5.16 -8.02 -0.71
CA THR A 143 5.54 -8.56 0.61
C THR A 143 4.50 -8.26 1.67
N LEU A 144 4.05 -7.00 1.77
CA LEU A 144 3.02 -6.63 2.74
C LEU A 144 1.69 -7.36 2.51
N LEU A 145 1.25 -7.45 1.25
CA LEU A 145 0.02 -8.17 0.91
C LEU A 145 0.11 -9.65 1.31
N ARG A 146 1.22 -10.31 1.00
CA ARG A 146 1.47 -11.71 1.38
C ARG A 146 1.51 -11.90 2.89
N LEU A 147 2.22 -11.02 3.61
CA LEU A 147 2.28 -11.03 5.07
C LEU A 147 0.88 -10.98 5.70
N LEU A 148 0.03 -10.08 5.19
CA LEU A 148 -1.34 -9.92 5.70
C LEU A 148 -2.22 -11.13 5.40
N LEU A 149 -2.10 -11.69 4.19
CA LEU A 149 -2.85 -12.89 3.80
C LEU A 149 -2.44 -14.10 4.65
N PHE A 150 -1.13 -14.37 4.80
CA PHE A 150 -0.65 -15.46 5.66
C PHE A 150 -1.11 -15.28 7.10
N SER A 151 -0.96 -14.08 7.66
CA SER A 151 -1.39 -13.80 9.03
C SER A 151 -2.90 -14.01 9.23
N ALA A 152 -3.72 -13.61 8.25
CA ALA A 152 -5.16 -13.81 8.31
C ALA A 152 -5.54 -15.31 8.22
N LEU A 153 -4.89 -16.06 7.32
CA LEU A 153 -5.13 -17.50 7.14
C LEU A 153 -4.64 -18.33 8.32
N GLU A 154 -3.54 -17.93 8.97
CA GLU A 154 -3.03 -18.58 10.16
C GLU A 154 -3.84 -18.25 11.43
N GLY A 155 -4.85 -17.37 11.34
CA GLY A 155 -5.67 -16.93 12.47
C GLY A 155 -4.86 -16.16 13.52
N HIS A 156 -3.80 -15.47 13.09
CA HIS A 156 -2.84 -14.85 13.98
C HIS A 156 -3.30 -13.45 14.40
N GLU A 157 -3.09 -13.08 15.66
CA GLU A 157 -3.30 -11.72 16.19
C GLU A 157 -2.54 -10.61 15.42
N LEU A 158 -1.56 -10.98 14.60
CA LEU A 158 -0.78 -10.08 13.75
C LEU A 158 -1.63 -9.40 12.66
N SER A 159 -2.69 -10.06 12.18
CA SER A 159 -3.66 -9.44 11.28
C SER A 159 -4.42 -8.31 11.98
N GLU A 160 -4.77 -8.51 13.25
CA GLU A 160 -5.44 -7.49 14.08
C GLU A 160 -4.54 -6.27 14.32
N MET A 161 -3.22 -6.47 14.49
CA MET A 161 -2.27 -5.36 14.64
C MET A 161 -2.28 -4.43 13.43
N PHE A 162 -2.35 -5.00 12.23
CA PHE A 162 -2.44 -4.21 11.01
C PHE A 162 -3.81 -3.56 10.84
N PHE A 163 -4.88 -4.37 10.91
CA PHE A 163 -6.25 -3.88 10.70
C PHE A 163 -6.67 -2.89 11.77
N GLY A 164 -6.27 -3.09 13.04
CA GLY A 164 -6.65 -2.22 14.15
C GLY A 164 -6.00 -0.83 14.12
N LYS A 165 -4.72 -0.73 13.74
CA LYS A 165 -3.97 0.53 13.79
C LYS A 165 -3.89 1.28 12.46
N HIS A 166 -3.65 0.58 11.36
CA HIS A 166 -3.30 1.21 10.09
C HIS A 166 -4.46 1.18 9.10
N HIS A 167 -5.10 0.05 8.96
CA HIS A 167 -6.15 -0.14 7.97
C HIS A 167 -7.44 0.59 8.34
N LYS A 168 -7.85 0.48 9.62
CA LYS A 168 -9.03 1.14 10.14
C LYS A 168 -8.96 2.66 9.97
N VAL A 169 -7.83 3.28 10.28
CA VAL A 169 -7.64 4.72 10.16
C VAL A 169 -7.89 5.19 8.72
N PHE A 170 -7.37 4.45 7.74
CA PHE A 170 -7.55 4.81 6.33
C PHE A 170 -9.01 4.70 5.87
N TYR A 171 -9.70 3.63 6.26
CA TYR A 171 -11.13 3.47 5.95
C TYR A 171 -11.99 4.53 6.63
N ASP A 172 -11.69 4.87 7.87
CA ASP A 172 -12.43 5.88 8.64
C ASP A 172 -12.27 7.28 7.99
N HIS A 173 -11.08 7.64 7.53
CA HIS A 173 -10.86 8.91 6.82
C HIS A 173 -11.62 8.97 5.49
N LEU A 174 -11.56 7.89 4.70
CA LEU A 174 -12.30 7.85 3.44
C LEU A 174 -13.82 7.83 3.67
N ALA A 175 -14.30 7.11 4.68
CA ALA A 175 -15.71 7.10 5.06
C ALA A 175 -16.17 8.47 5.57
N ALA A 176 -15.33 9.18 6.33
CA ALA A 176 -15.62 10.55 6.76
C ALA A 176 -15.75 11.50 5.55
N TYR A 177 -14.83 11.39 4.59
CA TYR A 177 -14.91 12.15 3.35
C TYR A 177 -16.22 11.87 2.58
N ILE A 178 -16.55 10.60 2.37
CA ILE A 178 -17.78 10.20 1.68
C ILE A 178 -19.01 10.75 2.42
N ARG A 179 -19.02 10.71 3.76
CA ARG A 179 -20.11 11.29 4.57
C ARG A 179 -20.28 12.78 4.31
N THR A 180 -19.19 13.54 4.34
CA THR A 180 -19.24 14.98 4.02
C THR A 180 -19.80 15.22 2.63
N ARG A 181 -19.40 14.44 1.62
CA ARG A 181 -19.93 14.60 0.25
C ARG A 181 -21.41 14.23 0.11
N ILE A 182 -21.91 13.31 0.96
CA ILE A 182 -23.35 13.01 1.06
C ILE A 182 -24.09 14.19 1.71
N GLU A 183 -23.56 14.75 2.79
CA GLU A 183 -24.13 15.92 3.48
C GLU A 183 -24.16 17.15 2.56
N ASP A 184 -23.13 17.36 1.75
CA ASP A 184 -23.09 18.41 0.70
C ASP A 184 -24.10 18.16 -0.44
N GLY A 185 -24.70 16.98 -0.50
CA GLY A 185 -25.63 16.60 -1.57
C GLY A 185 -24.97 16.21 -2.90
N ALA A 186 -23.64 16.11 -2.95
CA ALA A 186 -22.88 15.68 -4.12
C ALA A 186 -22.98 14.16 -4.35
N PHE A 187 -22.96 13.40 -3.28
CA PHE A 187 -23.15 11.96 -3.32
C PHE A 187 -24.56 11.57 -2.89
N ARG A 188 -25.05 10.47 -3.45
CA ARG A 188 -26.31 9.86 -3.02
C ARG A 188 -26.17 9.25 -1.62
N PRO A 189 -27.25 9.11 -0.85
CA PRO A 189 -27.20 8.47 0.46
C PRO A 189 -26.81 6.99 0.31
N VAL A 190 -25.68 6.64 0.92
CA VAL A 190 -25.13 5.28 1.06
C VAL A 190 -24.49 5.17 2.42
N ASP A 191 -24.25 3.95 2.90
CA ASP A 191 -23.39 3.77 4.06
C ASP A 191 -21.93 4.15 3.71
N PRO A 192 -21.33 5.17 4.36
CA PRO A 192 -20.01 5.67 4.00
C PRO A 192 -18.90 4.63 4.22
N LEU A 193 -19.03 3.78 5.24
CA LEU A 193 -18.03 2.75 5.53
C LEU A 193 -18.09 1.62 4.51
N LEU A 194 -19.29 1.19 4.11
CA LEU A 194 -19.45 0.20 3.05
C LEU A 194 -18.96 0.73 1.70
N ALA A 195 -19.23 1.99 1.37
CA ALA A 195 -18.72 2.63 0.16
C ALA A 195 -17.19 2.71 0.16
N SER A 196 -16.59 3.10 1.28
CA SER A 196 -15.13 3.08 1.46
C SER A 196 -14.54 1.68 1.25
N ARG A 197 -15.18 0.66 1.85
CA ARG A 197 -14.75 -0.75 1.70
C ARG A 197 -14.92 -1.25 0.25
N ALA A 198 -15.98 -0.86 -0.43
CA ALA A 198 -16.21 -1.24 -1.83
C ALA A 198 -15.10 -0.69 -2.73
N PHE A 199 -14.75 0.60 -2.60
CA PHE A 199 -13.68 1.20 -3.38
C PHE A 199 -12.32 0.54 -3.13
N ILE A 200 -11.93 0.44 -1.87
CA ILE A 200 -10.65 -0.20 -1.50
C ILE A 200 -10.65 -1.68 -1.91
N GLY A 201 -11.80 -2.35 -1.79
CA GLY A 201 -11.95 -3.75 -2.20
C GLY A 201 -11.69 -3.96 -3.68
N MET A 202 -12.20 -3.11 -4.58
CA MET A 202 -11.91 -3.18 -6.02
C MET A 202 -10.40 -3.08 -6.29
N VAL A 203 -9.74 -2.10 -5.68
CA VAL A 203 -8.32 -1.83 -5.86
C VAL A 203 -7.45 -2.96 -5.28
N VAL A 204 -7.75 -3.42 -4.08
CA VAL A 204 -7.02 -4.51 -3.43
C VAL A 204 -7.23 -5.83 -4.14
N HIS A 205 -8.45 -6.11 -4.62
CA HIS A 205 -8.74 -7.32 -5.40
C HIS A 205 -7.96 -7.36 -6.72
N HIS A 206 -7.84 -6.23 -7.41
CA HIS A 206 -6.99 -6.11 -8.61
C HIS A 206 -5.54 -6.53 -8.31
N ARG A 207 -4.96 -6.01 -7.23
CA ARG A 207 -3.61 -6.42 -6.79
C ARG A 207 -3.53 -7.90 -6.45
N LEU A 208 -4.55 -8.43 -5.75
CA LEU A 208 -4.60 -9.82 -5.37
C LEU A 208 -4.56 -10.73 -6.61
N LEU A 209 -5.36 -10.42 -7.62
CA LEU A 209 -5.37 -11.16 -8.88
C LEU A 209 -4.01 -11.13 -9.56
N HIS A 210 -3.40 -9.96 -9.66
CA HIS A 210 -2.13 -9.81 -10.36
C HIS A 210 -0.93 -10.38 -9.58
N GLU A 211 -0.78 -9.99 -8.31
CA GLU A 211 0.44 -10.25 -7.54
C GLU A 211 0.44 -11.60 -6.82
N ILE A 212 -0.73 -12.16 -6.51
CA ILE A 212 -0.86 -13.42 -5.79
C ILE A 212 -1.28 -14.54 -6.73
N PHE A 213 -2.29 -14.32 -7.57
CA PHE A 213 -2.81 -15.34 -8.49
C PHE A 213 -2.13 -15.33 -9.87
N GLY A 214 -1.25 -14.34 -10.15
CA GLY A 214 -0.53 -14.26 -11.41
C GLY A 214 -1.40 -13.99 -12.63
N VAL A 215 -2.59 -13.41 -12.44
CA VAL A 215 -3.50 -13.09 -13.54
C VAL A 215 -2.87 -11.97 -14.38
N PRO A 216 -2.66 -12.18 -15.70
CA PRO A 216 -2.13 -11.13 -16.56
C PRO A 216 -3.07 -9.93 -16.61
N MET A 217 -2.50 -8.73 -16.51
CA MET A 217 -3.23 -7.47 -16.71
C MET A 217 -2.84 -6.88 -18.05
N HIS A 218 -3.84 -6.64 -18.89
CA HIS A 218 -3.64 -6.15 -20.26
C HIS A 218 -3.81 -4.64 -20.38
N GLN A 219 -4.46 -4.02 -19.41
CA GLN A 219 -4.67 -2.57 -19.35
C GLN A 219 -3.47 -1.87 -18.73
N SER A 220 -3.25 -0.62 -19.14
CA SER A 220 -2.29 0.24 -18.48
C SER A 220 -2.70 0.50 -17.03
N HIS A 221 -1.72 0.90 -16.20
CA HIS A 221 -1.99 1.32 -14.82
C HIS A 221 -2.98 2.50 -14.79
N GLU A 222 -2.76 3.47 -15.65
CA GLU A 222 -3.56 4.68 -15.77
C GLU A 222 -5.01 4.37 -16.18
N ASP A 223 -5.22 3.51 -17.17
CA ASP A 223 -6.55 3.10 -17.61
C ASP A 223 -7.29 2.30 -16.54
N THR A 224 -6.59 1.44 -15.82
CA THR A 224 -7.16 0.68 -14.71
C THR A 224 -7.63 1.61 -13.59
N VAL A 225 -6.79 2.58 -13.18
CA VAL A 225 -7.14 3.59 -12.18
C VAL A 225 -8.34 4.40 -12.64
N ALA A 226 -8.29 4.93 -13.87
CA ALA A 226 -9.38 5.74 -14.42
C ALA A 226 -10.71 4.97 -14.43
N THR A 227 -10.68 3.71 -14.86
CA THR A 227 -11.86 2.83 -14.92
C THR A 227 -12.46 2.63 -13.53
N TYR A 228 -11.65 2.27 -12.53
CA TYR A 228 -12.16 2.02 -11.17
C TYR A 228 -12.72 3.29 -10.51
N VAL A 229 -12.07 4.43 -10.72
CA VAL A 229 -12.53 5.70 -10.18
C VAL A 229 -13.83 6.14 -10.87
N ASP A 230 -13.93 5.99 -12.19
CA ASP A 230 -15.13 6.33 -12.94
C ASP A 230 -16.33 5.46 -12.51
N LEU A 231 -16.16 4.15 -12.49
CA LEU A 231 -17.20 3.21 -12.05
C LEU A 231 -17.69 3.52 -10.63
N PHE A 232 -16.76 3.83 -9.73
CA PHE A 232 -17.11 4.10 -8.35
C PHE A 232 -17.83 5.45 -8.20
N LEU A 233 -17.29 6.52 -8.78
CA LEU A 233 -17.88 7.85 -8.70
C LEU A 233 -19.22 7.93 -9.42
N THR A 234 -19.36 7.32 -10.60
CA THR A 234 -20.66 7.24 -11.30
C THR A 234 -21.70 6.53 -10.44
N GLY A 235 -21.31 5.52 -9.67
CA GLY A 235 -22.16 4.85 -8.69
C GLY A 235 -22.54 5.70 -7.47
N LEU A 236 -21.75 6.71 -7.12
CA LEU A 236 -21.96 7.57 -5.94
C LEU A 236 -22.63 8.90 -6.25
N ILE A 237 -22.30 9.52 -7.40
CA ILE A 237 -22.79 10.85 -7.75
C ILE A 237 -24.32 10.82 -7.83
N LYS A 238 -24.93 11.83 -7.25
CA LYS A 238 -26.39 11.99 -7.30
C LYS A 238 -26.82 12.39 -8.72
N MET A 239 -27.44 11.46 -9.45
CA MET A 239 -27.97 11.76 -10.77
C MET A 239 -29.14 12.75 -10.66
N PRO A 240 -29.14 13.86 -11.41
CA PRO A 240 -30.28 14.73 -11.47
C PRO A 240 -31.48 13.96 -12.06
N GLY A 241 -32.57 13.82 -11.28
CA GLY A 241 -33.85 13.39 -11.81
C GLY A 241 -34.28 11.93 -11.64
N ARG A 242 -33.56 11.06 -10.98
CA ARG A 242 -34.11 9.75 -10.58
C ARG A 242 -34.96 9.92 -9.31
N ARG A 243 -36.25 10.18 -9.48
CA ARG A 243 -37.22 10.08 -8.39
C ARG A 243 -37.18 8.65 -7.85
N SER A 244 -36.93 8.51 -6.55
CA SER A 244 -37.11 7.23 -5.84
C SER A 244 -38.53 6.73 -6.07
N ARG A 245 -38.66 5.57 -6.67
CA ARG A 245 -39.90 4.79 -6.64
C ARG A 245 -39.96 4.01 -5.34
#